data_fbbdadca83e409f3ef4e44338dde81f6
#
_entry.id   fbbdadca83e409f3ef4e44338dde81f6
#
_cell.length_a   1.000
_cell.length_b   1.000
_cell.length_c   1.000
_cell.angle_alpha   90.00
_cell.angle_beta   90.00
_cell.angle_gamma   90.00
#
_symmetry.space_group_name_H-M   'P 1'
#
loop_
_entity.id
_entity.type
_entity.pdbx_description
1 polymer ?
#
loop_
_entity_poly.entity_id
_entity_poly.type
_entity_poly.pdbx_seq_one_letter_code
_entity_poly.pdbx_strand_id
1 'polypeptide(L)'
;MTLVTLWFVNAANPSTVVNQEHRVDRGFARKYLAQLNPAWPLTHIGDFDMTRSATPGTDEFYIGGYPGLSVVQTVIPDLRKLSELPERYRTLVSAADVYASCVVADPETAASTKPGDGGDPASKEVDETFGGFAHWSGGQLKRSFCATRETVFEDIGLPGEFEADYWAGNTEASGIQLPFIPAELAAAAIEAWLGFAVSASGPALPIAAFAVDGRPEAKSSEYDGLTHGRTTPDDMVSVYDDEQGYDDYAAPSRESEPSGAEVAKNVLNSLGQGARKGLSAGLKGLRGASKKIGDEVRRRSRGE
;
A
#
# COMPACT_ATOMS: atom_id res chain seq x y z
N MET A 1 -15.33 2.10 -17.17
CA MET A 1 -14.76 2.23 -15.81
C MET A 1 -13.34 1.70 -15.84
N THR A 2 -12.44 2.25 -15.04
CA THR A 2 -11.01 1.92 -15.09
C THR A 2 -10.57 1.32 -13.77
N LEU A 3 -10.09 0.08 -13.80
CA LEU A 3 -9.43 -0.57 -12.66
C LEU A 3 -8.02 0.00 -12.53
N VAL A 4 -7.69 0.57 -11.39
CA VAL A 4 -6.39 1.15 -11.10
C VAL A 4 -5.72 0.37 -9.97
N THR A 5 -4.48 -0.01 -10.19
CA THR A 5 -3.63 -0.64 -9.16
C THR A 5 -2.42 0.24 -8.90
N LEU A 6 -2.23 0.63 -7.65
CA LEU A 6 -1.12 1.47 -7.19
C LEU A 6 -0.18 0.64 -6.30
N TRP A 7 1.11 0.72 -6.57
CA TRP A 7 2.17 0.11 -5.78
C TRP A 7 3.06 1.18 -5.16
N PHE A 8 3.23 1.15 -3.86
CA PHE A 8 4.09 2.04 -3.09
C PHE A 8 5.33 1.27 -2.67
N VAL A 9 6.48 1.65 -3.18
CA VAL A 9 7.69 0.84 -3.09
C VAL A 9 8.81 1.61 -2.39
N ASN A 10 9.27 1.03 -1.25
CA ASN A 10 10.46 1.42 -0.53
C ASN A 10 11.43 0.24 -0.41
N ALA A 11 10.94 -0.99 -0.63
CA ALA A 11 11.76 -2.19 -0.60
C ALA A 11 12.70 -2.22 -1.81
N ALA A 12 13.97 -2.52 -1.58
CA ALA A 12 14.95 -2.67 -2.65
C ALA A 12 14.66 -3.88 -3.57
N ASN A 13 13.95 -4.88 -3.07
CA ASN A 13 13.55 -6.07 -3.83
C ASN A 13 12.12 -6.47 -3.46
N PRO A 14 11.10 -5.94 -4.14
CA PRO A 14 9.69 -6.22 -3.86
C PRO A 14 9.34 -7.71 -3.98
N SER A 15 9.94 -8.45 -4.93
CA SER A 15 9.67 -9.88 -5.11
C SER A 15 10.07 -10.71 -3.89
N THR A 16 11.13 -10.35 -3.21
CA THR A 16 11.54 -11.03 -1.96
C THR A 16 10.55 -10.76 -0.84
N VAL A 17 9.95 -9.56 -0.81
CA VAL A 17 8.95 -9.21 0.21
C VAL A 17 7.70 -10.10 0.03
N VAL A 18 7.11 -10.13 -1.15
CA VAL A 18 5.84 -10.85 -1.37
C VAL A 18 5.97 -12.38 -1.28
N ASN A 19 7.17 -12.93 -1.43
CA ASN A 19 7.42 -14.37 -1.27
C ASN A 19 7.53 -14.82 0.20
N GLN A 20 7.47 -13.90 1.17
CA GLN A 20 7.36 -14.24 2.57
C GLN A 20 5.88 -14.45 2.96
N GLU A 21 5.63 -15.19 4.05
CA GLU A 21 4.29 -15.27 4.61
C GLU A 21 3.88 -13.92 5.21
N HIS A 22 2.78 -13.37 4.74
CA HIS A 22 2.21 -12.13 5.25
C HIS A 22 0.80 -12.35 5.77
N ARG A 23 0.51 -11.72 6.90
CA ARG A 23 -0.87 -11.54 7.37
C ARG A 23 -1.45 -10.29 6.73
N VAL A 24 -2.76 -10.30 6.51
CA VAL A 24 -3.49 -9.14 6.01
C VAL A 24 -3.45 -8.01 7.05
N ASP A 25 -2.98 -6.83 6.66
CA ASP A 25 -2.96 -5.64 7.52
C ASP A 25 -4.23 -4.79 7.32
N ARG A 26 -5.30 -5.16 8.03
CA ARG A 26 -6.56 -4.39 8.04
C ARG A 26 -6.39 -2.99 8.61
N GLY A 27 -5.45 -2.81 9.56
CA GLY A 27 -5.17 -1.53 10.20
C GLY A 27 -4.58 -0.52 9.20
N PHE A 28 -3.61 -0.96 8.40
CA PHE A 28 -3.06 -0.16 7.31
C PHE A 28 -4.15 0.23 6.30
N ALA A 29 -5.00 -0.72 5.89
CA ALA A 29 -6.07 -0.49 4.94
C ALA A 29 -7.08 0.56 5.45
N ARG A 30 -7.55 0.41 6.70
CA ARG A 30 -8.45 1.39 7.33
C ARG A 30 -7.82 2.78 7.45
N LYS A 31 -6.54 2.84 7.84
CA LYS A 31 -5.81 4.10 7.94
C LYS A 31 -5.71 4.80 6.58
N TYR A 32 -5.36 4.08 5.52
CA TYR A 32 -5.29 4.63 4.17
C TYR A 32 -6.63 5.22 3.74
N LEU A 33 -7.73 4.48 3.90
CA LEU A 33 -9.07 4.92 3.51
C LEU A 33 -9.57 6.10 4.35
N ALA A 34 -9.32 6.10 5.66
CA ALA A 34 -9.70 7.21 6.53
C ALA A 34 -8.93 8.51 6.19
N GLN A 35 -7.69 8.39 5.71
CA GLN A 35 -6.92 9.54 5.21
C GLN A 35 -7.38 9.97 3.81
N LEU A 36 -7.78 9.03 2.95
CA LEU A 36 -8.28 9.33 1.61
C LEU A 36 -9.59 10.11 1.67
N ASN A 37 -10.52 9.67 2.51
CA ASN A 37 -11.75 10.40 2.80
C ASN A 37 -12.33 9.99 4.17
N PRO A 38 -12.20 10.83 5.21
CA PRO A 38 -12.66 10.52 6.56
C PRO A 38 -14.19 10.43 6.70
N ALA A 39 -14.95 10.87 5.69
CA ALA A 39 -16.40 10.80 5.70
C ALA A 39 -16.95 9.47 5.17
N TRP A 40 -16.12 8.60 4.61
CA TRP A 40 -16.59 7.33 4.08
C TRP A 40 -16.96 6.35 5.21
N PRO A 41 -18.13 5.71 5.11
CA PRO A 41 -18.48 4.58 5.95
C PRO A 41 -17.67 3.36 5.48
N LEU A 42 -16.73 2.89 6.29
CA LEU A 42 -15.85 1.78 5.95
C LEU A 42 -16.46 0.46 6.41
N THR A 43 -16.79 -0.41 5.48
CA THR A 43 -17.24 -1.77 5.73
C THR A 43 -16.19 -2.75 5.26
N HIS A 44 -15.67 -3.61 6.17
CA HIS A 44 -14.76 -4.69 5.79
C HIS A 44 -15.55 -5.78 5.05
N ILE A 45 -15.12 -6.13 3.84
CA ILE A 45 -15.79 -7.13 2.99
C ILE A 45 -15.15 -8.52 3.20
N GLY A 46 -13.82 -8.57 3.37
CA GLY A 46 -13.09 -9.82 3.54
C GLY A 46 -11.59 -9.65 3.35
N ASP A 47 -10.86 -10.73 3.65
CA ASP A 47 -9.44 -10.86 3.40
C ASP A 47 -9.24 -11.99 2.38
N PHE A 48 -8.50 -11.72 1.32
CA PHE A 48 -8.27 -12.72 0.27
C PHE A 48 -7.02 -12.41 -0.57
N ASP A 49 -6.71 -13.27 -1.50
CA ASP A 49 -5.62 -13.06 -2.46
C ASP A 49 -6.11 -12.21 -3.64
N MET A 50 -5.52 -11.04 -3.82
CA MET A 50 -5.87 -10.08 -4.86
C MET A 50 -5.82 -10.67 -6.28
N THR A 51 -4.85 -11.55 -6.55
CA THR A 51 -4.62 -12.10 -7.90
C THR A 51 -5.51 -13.29 -8.24
N ARG A 52 -6.19 -13.89 -7.24
CA ARG A 52 -7.03 -15.09 -7.39
C ARG A 52 -8.49 -14.82 -7.03
N SER A 53 -8.85 -13.58 -6.85
CA SER A 53 -10.19 -13.12 -6.51
C SER A 53 -10.75 -12.24 -7.62
N ALA A 54 -12.06 -11.98 -7.60
CA ALA A 54 -12.69 -11.00 -8.48
C ALA A 54 -12.08 -9.61 -8.25
N THR A 55 -12.12 -8.77 -9.28
CA THR A 55 -11.69 -7.37 -9.18
C THR A 55 -12.65 -6.56 -8.32
N PRO A 56 -12.19 -5.45 -7.69
CA PRO A 56 -13.05 -4.60 -6.87
C PRO A 56 -14.19 -3.99 -7.70
N GLY A 57 -15.35 -3.83 -7.06
CA GLY A 57 -16.46 -3.03 -7.58
C GLY A 57 -16.18 -1.52 -7.48
N THR A 58 -17.15 -0.69 -7.93
CA THR A 58 -16.99 0.77 -8.03
C THR A 58 -16.66 1.44 -6.70
N ASP A 59 -17.22 0.97 -5.59
CA ASP A 59 -17.06 1.55 -4.27
C ASP A 59 -16.24 0.62 -3.34
N GLU A 60 -15.33 -0.14 -3.93
CA GLU A 60 -14.50 -1.10 -3.23
C GLU A 60 -13.02 -0.81 -3.39
N PHE A 61 -12.27 -1.11 -2.33
CA PHE A 61 -10.84 -0.96 -2.27
C PHE A 61 -10.21 -2.26 -1.76
N TYR A 62 -9.22 -2.76 -2.49
CA TYR A 62 -8.39 -3.89 -2.11
C TYR A 62 -7.01 -3.36 -1.72
N ILE A 63 -6.62 -3.57 -0.46
CA ILE A 63 -5.42 -2.92 0.10
C ILE A 63 -4.55 -3.96 0.79
N GLY A 64 -3.29 -4.07 0.34
CA GLY A 64 -2.25 -4.89 0.95
C GLY A 64 -1.14 -4.04 1.52
N GLY A 65 -0.74 -4.31 2.77
CA GLY A 65 0.41 -3.71 3.42
C GLY A 65 1.47 -4.76 3.72
N TYR A 66 2.70 -4.53 3.26
CA TYR A 66 3.85 -5.40 3.45
C TYR A 66 5.06 -4.57 3.90
N PRO A 67 6.12 -5.16 4.45
CA PRO A 67 7.32 -4.42 4.84
C PRO A 67 7.98 -3.69 3.67
N GLY A 68 7.86 -2.35 3.64
CA GLY A 68 8.41 -1.52 2.55
C GLY A 68 7.72 -1.65 1.19
N LEU A 69 6.54 -2.28 1.14
CA LEU A 69 5.74 -2.44 -0.06
C LEU A 69 4.26 -2.36 0.31
N SER A 70 3.46 -1.66 -0.48
CA SER A 70 2.00 -1.74 -0.33
C SER A 70 1.30 -1.62 -1.67
N VAL A 71 0.08 -2.15 -1.74
CA VAL A 71 -0.76 -2.12 -2.94
C VAL A 71 -2.14 -1.60 -2.60
N VAL A 72 -2.68 -0.79 -3.51
CA VAL A 72 -4.07 -0.32 -3.47
C VAL A 72 -4.67 -0.54 -4.84
N GLN A 73 -5.79 -1.26 -4.90
CA GLN A 73 -6.54 -1.49 -6.12
C GLN A 73 -7.98 -1.01 -5.93
N THR A 74 -8.50 -0.27 -6.90
CA THR A 74 -9.85 0.28 -6.90
C THR A 74 -10.30 0.64 -8.30
N VAL A 75 -11.59 0.87 -8.49
CA VAL A 75 -12.17 1.35 -9.75
C VAL A 75 -12.34 2.87 -9.69
N ILE A 76 -11.81 3.55 -10.71
CA ILE A 76 -11.97 5.00 -10.88
C ILE A 76 -12.73 5.25 -12.18
N PRO A 77 -13.92 5.90 -12.11
CA PRO A 77 -14.67 6.24 -13.32
C PRO A 77 -13.86 7.17 -14.24
N ASP A 78 -14.00 6.97 -15.53
CA ASP A 78 -13.55 7.86 -16.60
C ASP A 78 -12.05 8.24 -16.60
N LEU A 79 -11.22 7.53 -15.84
CA LEU A 79 -9.77 7.75 -15.85
C LEU A 79 -9.17 7.16 -17.14
N ARG A 80 -8.64 8.03 -18.01
CA ARG A 80 -7.96 7.67 -19.26
C ARG A 80 -6.47 7.99 -19.26
N LYS A 81 -6.01 8.79 -18.30
CA LYS A 81 -4.62 9.20 -18.14
C LYS A 81 -4.21 9.09 -16.67
N LEU A 82 -3.13 8.38 -16.42
CA LEU A 82 -2.63 8.21 -15.06
C LEU A 82 -2.03 9.49 -14.47
N SER A 83 -1.58 10.44 -15.31
CA SER A 83 -1.16 11.75 -14.84
C SER A 83 -2.30 12.57 -14.22
N GLU A 84 -3.55 12.28 -14.60
CA GLU A 84 -4.77 12.93 -14.07
C GLU A 84 -5.28 12.25 -12.78
N LEU A 85 -4.64 11.16 -12.33
CA LEU A 85 -4.97 10.50 -11.07
C LEU A 85 -4.86 11.51 -9.92
N PRO A 86 -5.91 11.71 -9.09
CA PRO A 86 -5.87 12.67 -8.00
C PRO A 86 -4.70 12.39 -7.06
N GLU A 87 -3.94 13.43 -6.75
CA GLU A 87 -2.69 13.33 -5.99
C GLU A 87 -2.83 12.59 -4.65
N ARG A 88 -3.97 12.77 -3.99
CA ARG A 88 -4.28 12.10 -2.72
C ARG A 88 -4.14 10.57 -2.78
N TYR A 89 -4.44 9.93 -3.92
CA TYR A 89 -4.28 8.47 -4.04
C TYR A 89 -2.82 8.02 -3.94
N ARG A 90 -1.88 8.82 -4.40
CA ARG A 90 -0.45 8.44 -4.50
C ARG A 90 0.44 9.05 -3.43
N THR A 91 -0.07 9.97 -2.59
CA THR A 91 0.74 10.69 -1.59
C THR A 91 0.46 10.30 -0.15
N LEU A 92 -0.60 9.53 0.12
CA LEU A 92 -0.95 9.09 1.48
C LEU A 92 0.06 8.10 2.07
N VAL A 93 0.75 7.34 1.22
CA VAL A 93 1.81 6.44 1.63
C VAL A 93 3.14 7.05 1.20
N SER A 94 4.06 7.24 2.16
CA SER A 94 5.41 7.67 1.85
C SER A 94 6.17 6.56 1.15
N ALA A 95 6.53 6.76 -0.12
CA ALA A 95 7.26 5.80 -0.94
C ALA A 95 8.33 6.50 -1.78
N ALA A 96 9.44 5.81 -2.02
CA ALA A 96 10.49 6.29 -2.92
C ALA A 96 9.98 6.27 -4.36
N ASP A 97 9.31 5.17 -4.72
CA ASP A 97 8.70 4.98 -6.03
C ASP A 97 7.23 4.59 -5.88
N VAL A 98 6.40 5.15 -6.77
CA VAL A 98 5.00 4.77 -6.92
C VAL A 98 4.81 4.30 -8.35
N TYR A 99 4.37 3.05 -8.49
CA TYR A 99 3.98 2.49 -9.79
C TYR A 99 2.47 2.39 -9.87
N ALA A 100 1.93 2.63 -11.03
CA ALA A 100 0.51 2.45 -11.29
C ALA A 100 0.30 1.66 -12.56
N SER A 101 -0.74 0.84 -12.58
CA SER A 101 -1.32 0.31 -13.81
C SER A 101 -2.82 0.60 -13.85
N CYS A 102 -3.34 0.71 -15.05
CA CYS A 102 -4.78 0.81 -15.28
C CYS A 102 -5.20 -0.06 -16.46
N VAL A 103 -6.37 -0.67 -16.31
CA VAL A 103 -7.03 -1.47 -17.36
C VAL A 103 -8.54 -1.24 -17.30
N VAL A 104 -9.28 -1.73 -18.29
CA VAL A 104 -10.75 -1.71 -18.19
C VAL A 104 -11.18 -2.61 -17.03
N ALA A 105 -12.06 -2.10 -16.17
CA ALA A 105 -12.69 -2.92 -15.15
C ALA A 105 -13.65 -3.89 -15.82
N ASP A 106 -13.62 -5.16 -15.39
CA ASP A 106 -14.44 -6.23 -15.96
C ASP A 106 -15.93 -5.85 -15.85
N PRO A 107 -16.69 -5.84 -16.98
CA PRO A 107 -18.08 -5.39 -16.99
C PRO A 107 -19.01 -6.27 -16.12
N GLU A 108 -18.67 -7.53 -15.87
CA GLU A 108 -19.46 -8.41 -14.99
C GLU A 108 -19.36 -7.97 -13.51
N THR A 109 -18.21 -7.44 -13.08
CA THR A 109 -18.02 -6.94 -11.71
C THR A 109 -18.66 -5.56 -11.52
N ALA A 110 -18.76 -4.77 -12.60
CA ALA A 110 -19.44 -3.47 -12.60
C ALA A 110 -20.98 -3.59 -12.68
N ALA A 111 -21.51 -4.74 -13.08
CA ALA A 111 -22.94 -4.96 -13.37
C ALA A 111 -23.84 -5.13 -12.14
N SER A 112 -23.35 -4.99 -10.91
CA SER A 112 -24.24 -4.89 -9.73
C SER A 112 -24.96 -3.53 -9.64
N THR A 113 -24.74 -2.61 -10.59
CA THR A 113 -25.36 -1.27 -10.58
C THR A 113 -26.03 -0.96 -11.91
N LYS A 114 -27.33 -1.28 -11.99
CA LYS A 114 -28.37 -0.88 -12.97
C LYS A 114 -28.31 -1.47 -14.39
N PRO A 115 -29.36 -2.20 -14.80
CA PRO A 115 -29.61 -2.53 -16.20
C PRO A 115 -30.17 -1.31 -16.93
N GLY A 116 -29.50 -0.84 -17.99
CA GLY A 116 -30.12 0.12 -18.90
C GLY A 116 -29.24 1.14 -19.58
N ASP A 117 -28.11 0.77 -20.15
CA ASP A 117 -27.54 1.59 -21.23
C ASP A 117 -27.03 0.68 -22.35
N GLY A 118 -27.72 0.75 -23.48
CA GLY A 118 -27.42 0.01 -24.70
C GLY A 118 -26.26 0.65 -25.44
N GLY A 119 -25.02 0.47 -24.94
CA GLY A 119 -23.82 0.91 -25.64
C GLY A 119 -23.59 0.12 -26.93
N ASP A 120 -23.10 0.80 -27.96
CA ASP A 120 -22.70 0.25 -29.24
C ASP A 120 -21.67 -0.88 -29.05
N PRO A 121 -21.90 -2.12 -29.63
CA PRO A 121 -20.95 -3.21 -29.52
C PRO A 121 -19.53 -2.88 -30.02
N ALA A 122 -19.39 -1.98 -31.01
CA ALA A 122 -18.08 -1.52 -31.49
C ALA A 122 -17.32 -0.71 -30.45
N SER A 123 -17.99 0.04 -29.58
CA SER A 123 -17.36 0.81 -28.50
C SER A 123 -16.88 -0.11 -27.36
N LYS A 124 -17.47 -1.28 -27.16
CA LYS A 124 -17.02 -2.27 -26.17
C LYS A 124 -15.71 -2.94 -26.55
N GLU A 125 -15.56 -3.31 -27.83
CA GLU A 125 -14.36 -3.99 -28.32
C GLU A 125 -13.11 -3.07 -28.26
N VAL A 126 -13.29 -1.77 -28.49
CA VAL A 126 -12.22 -0.78 -28.40
C VAL A 126 -11.80 -0.53 -26.95
N ASP A 127 -12.73 -0.57 -26.00
CA ASP A 127 -12.43 -0.37 -24.59
C ASP A 127 -11.68 -1.56 -23.95
N GLU A 128 -11.92 -2.79 -24.41
CA GLU A 128 -11.27 -4.00 -23.87
C GLU A 128 -9.75 -4.00 -24.04
N THR A 129 -9.21 -3.25 -25.00
CA THR A 129 -7.76 -3.13 -25.23
C THR A 129 -7.10 -2.02 -24.42
N PHE A 130 -7.88 -1.19 -23.70
CA PHE A 130 -7.32 -0.09 -22.93
C PHE A 130 -6.39 -0.59 -21.83
N GLY A 131 -5.21 0.00 -21.76
CA GLY A 131 -4.24 -0.23 -20.71
C GLY A 131 -3.32 0.97 -20.53
N GLY A 132 -2.74 1.07 -19.38
CA GLY A 132 -1.77 2.10 -19.08
C GLY A 132 -0.94 1.79 -17.85
N PHE A 133 0.20 2.46 -17.77
CA PHE A 133 1.12 2.37 -16.64
C PHE A 133 1.76 3.72 -16.38
N ALA A 134 2.18 3.95 -15.14
CA ALA A 134 2.90 5.15 -14.75
C ALA A 134 3.89 4.88 -13.63
N HIS A 135 4.96 5.68 -13.59
CA HIS A 135 5.99 5.66 -12.57
C HIS A 135 6.23 7.07 -12.06
N TRP A 136 6.10 7.26 -10.76
CA TRP A 136 6.56 8.43 -10.03
C TRP A 136 7.74 8.05 -9.15
N SER A 137 8.81 8.83 -9.20
CA SER A 137 9.96 8.68 -8.32
C SER A 137 10.24 10.00 -7.62
N GLY A 138 10.37 9.97 -6.29
CA GLY A 138 10.49 11.17 -5.48
C GLY A 138 9.31 12.15 -5.67
N GLY A 139 8.11 11.65 -5.91
CA GLY A 139 6.90 12.43 -6.17
C GLY A 139 6.77 13.01 -7.58
N GLN A 140 7.78 12.87 -8.44
CA GLN A 140 7.78 13.36 -9.83
C GLN A 140 7.39 12.25 -10.79
N LEU A 141 6.48 12.56 -11.73
CA LEU A 141 6.14 11.67 -12.84
C LEU A 141 7.36 11.50 -13.76
N LYS A 142 7.83 10.27 -13.91
CA LYS A 142 8.98 9.88 -14.76
C LYS A 142 8.52 9.28 -16.07
N ARG A 143 7.51 8.43 -16.01
CA ARG A 143 6.92 7.75 -17.17
C ARG A 143 5.43 7.63 -16.99
N SER A 144 4.65 7.87 -18.03
CA SER A 144 3.24 7.51 -18.10
C SER A 144 2.86 7.21 -19.53
N PHE A 145 2.16 6.11 -19.73
CA PHE A 145 1.62 5.71 -21.03
C PHE A 145 0.22 5.13 -20.82
N CYS A 146 -0.76 5.63 -21.56
CA CYS A 146 -2.12 5.14 -21.54
C CYS A 146 -2.68 5.14 -22.96
N ALA A 147 -3.19 4.00 -23.41
CA ALA A 147 -3.69 3.83 -24.77
C ALA A 147 -4.74 2.72 -24.89
N THR A 148 -5.51 2.77 -25.96
CA THR A 148 -6.10 1.59 -26.63
C THR A 148 -5.21 1.23 -27.82
N ARG A 149 -5.50 0.16 -28.52
CA ARG A 149 -4.75 -0.18 -29.76
C ARG A 149 -4.85 0.91 -30.83
N GLU A 150 -5.88 1.72 -30.80
CA GLU A 150 -6.20 2.71 -31.84
C GLU A 150 -5.86 4.14 -31.43
N THR A 151 -5.81 4.43 -30.13
CA THR A 151 -5.65 5.79 -29.61
C THR A 151 -4.70 5.83 -28.45
N VAL A 152 -3.67 6.68 -28.54
CA VAL A 152 -2.79 7.03 -27.43
C VAL A 152 -3.39 8.24 -26.71
N PHE A 153 -3.76 8.07 -25.44
CA PHE A 153 -4.29 9.15 -24.59
C PHE A 153 -3.18 9.91 -23.88
N GLU A 154 -2.10 9.20 -23.52
CA GLU A 154 -0.97 9.78 -22.80
C GLU A 154 0.32 9.04 -23.14
N ASP A 155 1.39 9.81 -23.37
CA ASP A 155 2.75 9.31 -23.55
C ASP A 155 3.73 10.35 -23.00
N ILE A 156 4.15 10.20 -21.76
CA ILE A 156 5.00 11.13 -21.01
C ILE A 156 6.27 10.42 -20.55
N GLY A 157 7.40 11.07 -20.72
CA GLY A 157 8.70 10.57 -20.29
C GLY A 157 9.37 9.66 -21.33
N LEU A 158 10.53 9.12 -20.96
CA LEU A 158 11.28 8.22 -21.84
C LEU A 158 10.80 6.78 -21.67
N PRO A 159 10.68 6.02 -22.76
CA PRO A 159 10.35 4.59 -22.71
C PRO A 159 11.36 3.80 -21.87
N GLY A 160 10.89 2.83 -21.10
CA GLY A 160 11.71 1.87 -20.39
C GLY A 160 12.22 0.75 -21.32
N GLU A 161 13.26 0.02 -20.90
CA GLU A 161 13.82 -1.08 -21.68
C GLU A 161 12.78 -2.17 -22.00
N PHE A 162 11.86 -2.46 -21.08
CA PHE A 162 10.78 -3.42 -21.23
C PHE A 162 9.78 -3.06 -22.35
N GLU A 163 9.73 -1.79 -22.78
CA GLU A 163 8.86 -1.34 -23.86
C GLU A 163 9.39 -1.68 -25.25
N ALA A 164 10.71 -1.90 -25.38
CA ALA A 164 11.38 -2.02 -26.68
C ALA A 164 10.79 -3.14 -27.57
N ASP A 165 10.55 -4.32 -27.00
CA ASP A 165 10.01 -5.47 -27.72
C ASP A 165 8.57 -5.23 -28.17
N TYR A 166 7.77 -4.51 -27.39
CA TYR A 166 6.41 -4.14 -27.72
C TYR A 166 6.37 -3.18 -28.90
N TRP A 167 7.23 -2.14 -28.87
CA TRP A 167 7.34 -1.20 -29.99
C TRP A 167 7.92 -1.84 -31.27
N ALA A 168 8.70 -2.93 -31.15
CA ALA A 168 9.17 -3.71 -32.29
C ALA A 168 8.04 -4.52 -32.97
N GLY A 169 6.93 -4.76 -32.28
CA GLY A 169 5.73 -5.39 -32.80
C GLY A 169 5.52 -6.84 -32.33
N ASN A 170 4.67 -7.02 -31.32
CA ASN A 170 4.28 -8.34 -30.80
C ASN A 170 2.93 -8.83 -31.36
N THR A 171 2.17 -7.95 -32.01
CA THR A 171 0.82 -8.26 -32.49
C THR A 171 0.63 -7.72 -33.89
N GLU A 172 0.00 -8.49 -34.78
CA GLU A 172 -0.36 -8.03 -36.11
C GLU A 172 -1.25 -6.79 -36.01
N ALA A 173 -0.80 -5.67 -36.58
CA ALA A 173 -1.56 -4.44 -36.67
C ALA A 173 -2.41 -4.41 -37.92
N SER A 174 -3.69 -4.09 -37.78
CA SER A 174 -4.61 -3.84 -38.87
C SER A 174 -4.86 -2.35 -39.01
N GLY A 175 -4.44 -1.73 -40.09
CA GLY A 175 -4.58 -0.30 -40.28
C GLY A 175 -3.65 0.55 -39.39
N ILE A 176 -4.19 1.60 -38.77
CA ILE A 176 -3.46 2.51 -37.87
C ILE A 176 -3.71 2.05 -36.43
N GLN A 177 -3.02 0.99 -36.03
CA GLN A 177 -3.10 0.44 -34.68
C GLN A 177 -1.71 0.30 -34.06
N LEU A 178 -1.63 0.34 -32.73
CA LEU A 178 -0.41 -0.02 -32.03
C LEU A 178 -0.05 -1.48 -32.30
N PRO A 179 1.24 -1.81 -32.46
CA PRO A 179 1.70 -3.17 -32.73
C PRO A 179 1.72 -4.06 -31.50
N PHE A 180 0.98 -3.69 -30.44
CA PHE A 180 0.86 -4.40 -29.18
C PHE A 180 -0.49 -4.10 -28.51
N ILE A 181 -0.83 -4.89 -27.50
CA ILE A 181 -1.99 -4.65 -26.62
C ILE A 181 -1.53 -3.82 -25.42
N PRO A 182 -2.05 -2.59 -25.21
CA PRO A 182 -1.61 -1.72 -24.13
C PRO A 182 -1.77 -2.32 -22.73
N ALA A 183 -2.77 -3.15 -22.48
CA ALA A 183 -2.95 -3.85 -21.20
C ALA A 183 -1.81 -4.84 -20.92
N GLU A 184 -1.29 -5.54 -21.95
CA GLU A 184 -0.15 -6.44 -21.81
C GLU A 184 1.14 -5.67 -21.51
N LEU A 185 1.36 -4.55 -22.21
CA LEU A 185 2.48 -3.67 -21.92
C LEU A 185 2.41 -3.10 -20.48
N ALA A 186 1.21 -2.75 -20.01
CA ALA A 186 1.03 -2.28 -18.62
C ALA A 186 1.38 -3.39 -17.62
N ALA A 187 1.02 -4.64 -17.87
CA ALA A 187 1.40 -5.77 -17.03
C ALA A 187 2.92 -5.99 -17.04
N ALA A 188 3.55 -5.93 -18.21
CA ALA A 188 5.00 -6.06 -18.33
C ALA A 188 5.76 -4.92 -17.62
N ALA A 189 5.24 -3.70 -17.64
CA ALA A 189 5.81 -2.58 -16.90
C ALA A 189 5.84 -2.86 -15.38
N ILE A 190 4.71 -3.31 -14.84
CA ILE A 190 4.59 -3.63 -13.42
C ILE A 190 5.51 -4.81 -13.06
N GLU A 191 5.57 -5.85 -13.88
CA GLU A 191 6.48 -6.99 -13.67
C GLU A 191 7.95 -6.56 -13.70
N ALA A 192 8.34 -5.73 -14.66
CA ALA A 192 9.70 -5.21 -14.76
C ALA A 192 10.11 -4.39 -13.53
N TRP A 193 9.21 -3.60 -12.97
CA TRP A 193 9.49 -2.75 -11.81
C TRP A 193 9.41 -3.46 -10.47
N LEU A 194 8.51 -4.43 -10.33
CA LEU A 194 8.33 -5.18 -9.08
C LEU A 194 9.21 -6.42 -8.99
N GLY A 195 9.65 -6.96 -10.14
CA GLY A 195 10.41 -8.21 -10.23
C GLY A 195 9.55 -9.46 -10.04
N PHE A 196 8.21 -9.36 -10.20
CA PHE A 196 7.28 -10.49 -10.20
C PHE A 196 6.00 -10.14 -10.98
N ALA A 197 5.39 -11.17 -11.58
CA ALA A 197 4.13 -11.04 -12.31
C ALA A 197 2.95 -10.94 -11.33
N VAL A 198 2.10 -9.93 -11.52
CA VAL A 198 0.83 -9.77 -10.78
C VAL A 198 -0.25 -10.57 -11.51
N SER A 199 -0.27 -11.87 -11.29
CA SER A 199 -1.17 -12.82 -11.95
C SER A 199 -1.50 -13.99 -11.04
N ALA A 200 -2.49 -14.80 -11.42
CA ALA A 200 -2.86 -16.00 -10.66
C ALA A 200 -1.73 -17.06 -10.55
N SER A 201 -0.75 -17.03 -11.46
CA SER A 201 0.47 -17.86 -11.42
C SER A 201 1.60 -17.23 -10.61
N GLY A 202 1.50 -15.95 -10.27
CA GLY A 202 2.48 -15.21 -9.46
C GLY A 202 2.37 -15.49 -7.96
N PRO A 203 3.11 -14.71 -7.15
CA PRO A 203 3.03 -14.82 -5.68
C PRO A 203 1.64 -14.46 -5.17
N ALA A 204 1.27 -15.03 -4.02
CA ALA A 204 0.04 -14.65 -3.34
C ALA A 204 0.15 -13.22 -2.80
N LEU A 205 -0.91 -12.45 -2.99
CA LEU A 205 -1.00 -11.06 -2.55
C LEU A 205 -2.17 -10.90 -1.56
N PRO A 206 -1.97 -11.25 -0.28
CA PRO A 206 -3.02 -11.14 0.74
C PRO A 206 -3.39 -9.67 0.97
N ILE A 207 -4.68 -9.35 0.80
CA ILE A 207 -5.22 -8.00 0.93
C ILE A 207 -6.45 -7.97 1.86
N ALA A 208 -6.71 -6.80 2.44
CA ALA A 208 -7.99 -6.48 3.06
C ALA A 208 -8.87 -5.73 2.05
N ALA A 209 -10.10 -6.18 1.91
CA ALA A 209 -11.10 -5.54 1.06
C ALA A 209 -12.10 -4.74 1.88
N PHE A 210 -12.35 -3.51 1.45
CA PHE A 210 -13.30 -2.60 2.07
C PHE A 210 -14.26 -2.02 1.05
N ALA A 211 -15.53 -1.89 1.44
CA ALA A 211 -16.52 -1.06 0.75
C ALA A 211 -16.62 0.31 1.43
N VAL A 212 -16.94 1.34 0.63
CA VAL A 212 -17.09 2.73 1.09
C VAL A 212 -18.48 3.29 0.85
N ASP A 213 -19.44 2.46 0.46
CA ASP A 213 -20.85 2.79 0.13
C ASP A 213 -21.80 2.67 1.32
N GLY A 214 -21.32 2.24 2.49
CA GLY A 214 -22.13 2.07 3.70
C GLY A 214 -22.97 0.81 3.73
N ARG A 215 -22.65 -0.20 2.88
CA ARG A 215 -23.28 -1.52 2.98
C ARG A 215 -23.00 -2.13 4.35
N PRO A 216 -23.93 -2.94 4.93
CA PRO A 216 -23.69 -3.61 6.21
C PRO A 216 -22.57 -4.66 6.07
N GLU A 217 -21.82 -4.89 7.15
CA GLU A 217 -20.87 -6.00 7.20
C GLU A 217 -21.60 -7.32 7.01
N ALA A 218 -21.03 -8.20 6.17
CA ALA A 218 -21.55 -9.55 6.01
C ALA A 218 -21.45 -10.25 7.35
N LYS A 219 -22.58 -10.77 7.88
CA LYS A 219 -22.54 -11.56 9.10
C LYS A 219 -21.70 -12.79 8.85
N SER A 220 -20.61 -12.95 9.58
CA SER A 220 -19.62 -14.03 9.45
C SER A 220 -20.17 -15.46 9.58
N SER A 221 -21.46 -15.62 9.88
CA SER A 221 -22.08 -16.92 10.12
C SER A 221 -22.38 -17.79 8.89
N GLU A 222 -22.27 -17.25 7.66
CA GLU A 222 -22.57 -18.03 6.44
C GLU A 222 -21.33 -18.62 5.74
N TYR A 223 -20.13 -18.09 6.01
CA TYR A 223 -18.92 -18.53 5.31
C TYR A 223 -18.00 -19.47 6.11
N ASP A 224 -18.19 -19.56 7.43
CA ASP A 224 -17.36 -20.38 8.33
C ASP A 224 -17.71 -21.89 8.27
N GLY A 225 -18.78 -22.26 7.58
CA GLY A 225 -19.24 -23.64 7.46
C GLY A 225 -18.51 -24.52 6.46
N LEU A 226 -17.70 -23.95 5.56
CA LEU A 226 -17.13 -24.70 4.43
C LEU A 226 -15.64 -25.04 4.52
N THR A 227 -14.89 -24.49 5.48
CA THR A 227 -13.43 -24.69 5.53
C THR A 227 -12.88 -25.35 6.80
N HIS A 228 -13.65 -25.62 7.85
CA HIS A 228 -13.09 -26.22 9.07
C HIS A 228 -13.92 -27.41 9.56
N GLY A 229 -13.35 -28.60 9.39
CA GLY A 229 -13.76 -29.77 10.11
C GLY A 229 -13.45 -29.62 11.62
N ARG A 230 -14.46 -29.79 12.47
CA ARG A 230 -14.42 -29.97 13.92
C ARG A 230 -13.47 -29.03 14.68
N THR A 231 -13.91 -27.86 15.04
CA THR A 231 -13.37 -27.09 16.16
C THR A 231 -13.95 -27.54 17.47
N THR A 232 -13.09 -27.84 18.44
CA THR A 232 -13.48 -28.10 19.83
C THR A 232 -13.80 -26.78 20.55
N PRO A 233 -14.60 -26.76 21.62
CA PRO A 233 -14.94 -25.54 22.36
C PRO A 233 -13.76 -24.73 22.89
N ASP A 234 -12.57 -25.34 23.01
CA ASP A 234 -11.32 -24.66 23.44
C ASP A 234 -10.70 -23.78 22.35
N ASP A 235 -10.96 -24.04 21.06
CA ASP A 235 -10.46 -23.22 19.96
C ASP A 235 -11.23 -21.91 19.80
N MET A 236 -12.42 -21.79 20.39
CA MET A 236 -13.25 -20.57 20.33
C MET A 236 -12.76 -19.44 21.24
N VAL A 237 -11.92 -19.73 22.24
CA VAL A 237 -11.41 -18.72 23.18
C VAL A 237 -10.26 -17.93 22.59
N SER A 238 -9.50 -18.50 21.64
CA SER A 238 -8.34 -17.83 21.05
C SER A 238 -8.68 -16.83 19.93
N VAL A 239 -9.90 -16.86 19.39
CA VAL A 239 -10.31 -15.97 18.28
C VAL A 239 -10.70 -14.57 18.77
N TYR A 240 -11.03 -14.42 20.07
CA TYR A 240 -11.44 -13.14 20.66
C TYR A 240 -10.29 -12.32 21.26
N ASP A 241 -9.08 -12.87 21.35
CA ASP A 241 -7.95 -12.20 22.00
C ASP A 241 -7.14 -11.28 21.04
N ASP A 242 -7.36 -11.36 19.72
CA ASP A 242 -6.63 -10.55 18.74
C ASP A 242 -7.25 -9.14 18.52
N GLU A 243 -8.42 -8.83 19.13
CA GLU A 243 -9.00 -7.47 19.07
C GLU A 243 -8.46 -6.50 20.14
N GLN A 244 -7.61 -6.96 21.06
CA GLN A 244 -7.10 -6.13 22.17
C GLN A 244 -5.90 -5.24 21.81
N GLY A 245 -5.38 -5.29 20.60
CA GLY A 245 -4.20 -4.50 20.19
C GLY A 245 -4.45 -3.05 19.79
N TYR A 246 -5.69 -2.56 19.72
CA TYR A 246 -5.99 -1.25 19.12
C TYR A 246 -6.60 -0.21 20.08
N ASP A 247 -6.82 -0.53 21.35
CA ASP A 247 -7.37 0.41 22.34
C ASP A 247 -6.32 1.34 22.99
N ASP A 248 -5.07 1.32 22.54
CA ASP A 248 -4.00 2.18 23.07
C ASP A 248 -4.16 3.69 22.73
N TYR A 249 -5.24 4.06 22.03
CA TYR A 249 -5.58 5.47 21.78
C TYR A 249 -6.86 5.95 22.46
N ALA A 250 -7.44 5.17 23.40
CA ALA A 250 -8.44 5.70 24.29
C ALA A 250 -7.75 6.66 25.27
N ALA A 251 -8.19 7.91 25.29
CA ALA A 251 -7.72 8.90 26.26
C ALA A 251 -7.81 8.30 27.68
N PRO A 252 -6.78 8.47 28.51
CA PRO A 252 -6.78 7.90 29.85
C PRO A 252 -8.00 8.40 30.60
N SER A 253 -8.85 7.46 31.02
CA SER A 253 -9.94 7.72 31.97
C SER A 253 -9.32 8.39 33.18
N ARG A 254 -9.85 9.53 33.60
CA ARG A 254 -9.48 10.22 34.83
C ARG A 254 -9.80 9.30 36.01
N GLU A 255 -8.85 8.46 36.37
CA GLU A 255 -8.79 7.88 37.70
C GLU A 255 -7.95 8.77 38.57
N SER A 256 -8.59 9.25 39.66
CA SER A 256 -8.12 9.99 40.82
C SER A 256 -6.60 10.14 40.96
N GLU A 257 -6.13 11.40 40.86
CA GLU A 257 -4.77 11.80 41.23
C GLU A 257 -4.39 11.30 42.64
N PRO A 258 -3.29 10.56 42.80
CA PRO A 258 -2.74 10.32 44.14
C PRO A 258 -2.25 11.65 44.69
N SER A 259 -2.62 11.94 45.97
CA SER A 259 -2.31 13.20 46.63
C SER A 259 -0.80 13.44 46.59
N GLY A 260 -0.40 14.72 46.43
CA GLY A 260 1.00 15.14 46.27
C GLY A 260 1.98 14.68 47.37
N ALA A 261 1.49 14.04 48.45
CA ALA A 261 2.30 13.46 49.52
C ALA A 261 2.85 12.05 49.15
N GLU A 262 2.19 11.28 48.29
CA GLU A 262 2.69 9.98 47.86
C GLU A 262 3.75 10.07 46.75
N VAL A 263 3.61 11.04 45.85
CA VAL A 263 4.60 11.30 44.81
C VAL A 263 5.93 11.75 45.42
N ALA A 264 5.89 12.57 46.47
CA ALA A 264 7.10 13.04 47.17
C ALA A 264 7.85 11.92 47.91
N LYS A 265 7.14 10.91 48.44
CA LYS A 265 7.77 9.75 49.09
C LYS A 265 8.45 8.81 48.10
N ASN A 266 7.86 8.60 46.93
CA ASN A 266 8.45 7.72 45.93
C ASN A 266 9.67 8.34 45.22
N VAL A 267 9.69 9.65 45.03
CA VAL A 267 10.85 10.38 44.50
C VAL A 267 12.02 10.42 45.50
N LEU A 268 11.74 10.55 46.80
CA LEU A 268 12.80 10.55 47.83
C LEU A 268 13.40 9.15 48.02
N ASN A 269 12.63 8.07 47.89
CA ASN A 269 13.16 6.70 48.00
C ASN A 269 13.98 6.28 46.76
N SER A 270 13.65 6.78 45.56
CA SER A 270 14.42 6.50 44.34
C SER A 270 15.76 7.27 44.30
N LEU A 271 15.82 8.44 44.87
CA LEU A 271 17.04 9.25 44.95
C LEU A 271 18.03 8.73 46.04
N GLY A 272 17.52 8.05 47.07
CA GLY A 272 18.36 7.54 48.17
C GLY A 272 19.18 6.30 47.84
N GLN A 273 18.78 5.51 46.86
CA GLN A 273 19.48 4.25 46.45
C GLN A 273 20.42 4.42 45.24
N GLY A 274 20.25 5.48 44.44
CA GLY A 274 21.09 5.76 43.26
C GLY A 274 22.39 6.51 43.57
N ALA A 275 22.45 7.23 44.71
CA ALA A 275 23.56 8.16 45.02
C ALA A 275 24.83 7.50 45.56
N ARG A 276 24.82 6.21 45.89
CA ARG A 276 26.02 5.52 46.44
C ARG A 276 26.86 4.73 45.41
N LYS A 277 26.42 4.54 44.17
CA LYS A 277 27.16 3.81 43.13
C LYS A 277 27.60 4.63 41.93
N GLY A 278 27.22 5.91 41.80
CA GLY A 278 27.48 6.73 40.61
C GLY A 278 28.65 7.71 40.69
N LEU A 279 29.20 7.97 41.88
CA LEU A 279 30.19 9.06 42.10
C LEU A 279 31.66 8.65 41.88
N SER A 280 31.98 7.39 41.68
CA SER A 280 33.39 6.95 41.48
C SER A 280 33.79 6.75 40.02
N ALA A 281 32.84 6.66 39.07
CA ALA A 281 33.14 6.41 37.65
C ALA A 281 33.13 7.68 36.77
N GLY A 282 32.47 8.75 37.19
CA GLY A 282 32.27 9.97 36.39
C GLY A 282 33.46 10.93 36.33
N LEU A 283 34.37 10.87 37.28
CA LEU A 283 35.49 11.83 37.40
C LEU A 283 36.76 11.44 36.66
N LYS A 284 36.86 10.17 36.16
CA LYS A 284 38.02 9.72 35.33
C LYS A 284 37.83 9.96 33.84
N GLY A 285 36.58 10.12 33.37
CA GLY A 285 36.27 10.33 31.94
C GLY A 285 36.46 11.76 31.43
N LEU A 286 36.30 12.74 32.29
CA LEU A 286 36.35 14.16 31.90
C LEU A 286 37.76 14.76 31.79
N ARG A 287 38.78 14.12 32.39
CA ARG A 287 40.19 14.57 32.25
C ARG A 287 40.88 14.09 30.98
N GLY A 288 40.34 13.09 30.27
CA GLY A 288 40.91 12.58 29.05
C GLY A 288 40.46 13.32 27.78
N ALA A 289 39.27 13.89 27.80
CA ALA A 289 38.69 14.54 26.62
C ALA A 289 39.21 15.95 26.35
N SER A 290 39.53 16.71 27.41
CA SER A 290 40.06 18.09 27.26
C SER A 290 41.51 18.16 26.75
N LYS A 291 42.28 17.09 26.94
CA LYS A 291 43.68 17.04 26.46
C LYS A 291 43.79 16.75 24.97
N LYS A 292 42.88 15.97 24.41
CA LYS A 292 42.87 15.67 22.97
C LYS A 292 42.36 16.85 22.09
N ILE A 293 41.47 17.68 22.61
CA ILE A 293 40.97 18.86 21.87
C ILE A 293 42.02 19.97 21.84
N GLY A 294 42.81 20.14 22.90
CA GLY A 294 43.87 21.17 22.99
C GLY A 294 45.04 20.86 22.03
N ASP A 295 45.38 19.62 21.81
CA ASP A 295 46.47 19.24 20.91
C ASP A 295 46.10 19.33 19.44
N GLU A 296 44.86 19.11 19.09
CA GLU A 296 44.37 19.19 17.70
C GLU A 296 44.22 20.67 17.26
N VAL A 297 43.84 21.57 18.14
CA VAL A 297 43.77 23.01 17.83
C VAL A 297 45.19 23.58 17.64
N ARG A 298 46.18 23.12 18.39
CA ARG A 298 47.56 23.56 18.23
C ARG A 298 48.26 23.02 16.95
N ARG A 299 47.83 21.89 16.43
CA ARG A 299 48.32 21.35 15.14
C ARG A 299 47.78 22.12 13.94
N ARG A 300 46.55 22.61 13.99
CA ARG A 300 45.96 23.39 12.89
C ARG A 300 46.40 24.82 12.80
N SER A 301 46.98 25.41 13.88
CA SER A 301 47.47 26.77 13.87
C SER A 301 48.98 26.89 13.51
N ARG A 302 49.68 25.77 13.16
CA ARG A 302 51.06 25.76 12.73
C ARG A 302 51.30 25.14 11.34
N GLY A 303 50.28 25.06 10.53
CA GLY A 303 50.38 24.58 9.14
C GLY A 303 50.15 25.72 8.19
N GLU A 304 51.14 26.56 7.95
CA GLU A 304 51.43 27.15 6.64
C GLU A 304 52.30 26.20 5.85
#